data_9f97e757c429cf16c840625baba99222
#
_entry.id   9f97e757c429cf16c840625baba99222
#
_cell.length_a   1.000
_cell.length_b   1.000
_cell.length_c   1.000
_cell.angle_alpha   90.00
_cell.angle_beta   90.00
_cell.angle_gamma   90.00
#
_symmetry.space_group_name_H-M   'P 1'
#
loop_
_entity.id
_entity.type
_entity.pdbx_description
1 polymer ?
#
loop_
_entity_poly.entity_id
_entity_poly.type
_entity_poly.pdbx_seq_one_letter_code
_entity_poly.pdbx_strand_id
1 'polypeptide(L)'
;MNAGSGSNQSNHMYKLGPIHQGIMERGAKTSSDSYILWPARIGAFSLVMGRHTTHPDLSNLPFSYLIESCDTTFLIPGVNLKSVGTIRDAQKWPRRDARTDPHRLDQINYNLLSPYTIQKMLNGRTILTELRRVAGATSEIYSYQSAKIKASSLRKGIHFYELAIHKFLGNSLIKRLEGIDCTSIEVVRQALHPRTSIGHGDWVDLSGLIAPKAEVLCIIEDIEMRRIEAISELQQRLTDLHLHYYEYEWTWAYDKIQEFYGIDLTEVTAEQIAELVERWRSSVVELDRELYADAKKEFSLSAMTGFGADGDERVQAQDFEEVRGDFDSNTYVKSILQHIEEKSALGEELLGRLAPLR
;
A
#
# COMPACT_ATOMS: atom_id res chain seq x y z
N MET A 1 -3.92 -5.79 -12.53
CA MET A 1 -3.66 -4.63 -13.43
C MET A 1 -4.99 -4.11 -13.98
N ASN A 2 -5.11 -2.81 -14.12
CA ASN A 2 -6.23 -2.17 -14.83
C ASN A 2 -5.65 -1.27 -15.94
N ALA A 3 -5.93 -1.59 -17.20
CA ALA A 3 -5.46 -0.81 -18.34
C ALA A 3 -6.52 0.22 -18.74
N GLY A 4 -6.13 1.48 -18.85
CA GLY A 4 -6.97 2.54 -19.40
C GLY A 4 -7.21 2.36 -20.90
N SER A 5 -8.28 2.96 -21.41
CA SER A 5 -8.60 2.92 -22.86
C SER A 5 -7.46 3.50 -23.70
N GLY A 6 -7.10 2.84 -24.79
CA GLY A 6 -6.01 3.26 -25.69
C GLY A 6 -4.60 3.06 -25.14
N SER A 7 -4.46 2.41 -23.95
CA SER A 7 -3.12 2.11 -23.42
C SER A 7 -2.35 1.16 -24.33
N ASN A 8 -1.06 1.43 -24.50
CA ASN A 8 -0.15 0.60 -25.27
C ASN A 8 1.15 0.33 -24.49
N GLN A 9 1.58 -0.93 -24.46
CA GLN A 9 2.79 -1.40 -23.81
C GLN A 9 3.59 -2.25 -24.79
N SER A 10 4.59 -1.67 -25.41
CA SER A 10 5.41 -2.36 -26.41
C SER A 10 6.75 -1.69 -26.63
N ASN A 11 7.65 -2.38 -27.31
CA ASN A 11 8.88 -1.79 -27.82
C ASN A 11 9.23 -2.40 -29.19
N HIS A 12 8.91 -1.66 -30.23
CA HIS A 12 9.21 -2.03 -31.63
C HIS A 12 10.58 -1.51 -32.10
N MET A 13 11.40 -0.94 -31.25
CA MET A 13 12.74 -0.43 -31.59
C MET A 13 13.76 -1.55 -31.76
N TYR A 14 13.48 -2.75 -31.22
CA TYR A 14 14.35 -3.92 -31.35
C TYR A 14 14.21 -4.55 -32.72
N LYS A 15 15.29 -4.58 -33.51
CA LYS A 15 15.30 -5.01 -34.92
C LYS A 15 15.15 -6.52 -35.09
N LEU A 16 15.53 -7.31 -34.09
CA LEU A 16 15.41 -8.77 -34.12
C LEU A 16 14.06 -9.30 -33.59
N GLY A 17 13.17 -8.38 -33.21
CA GLY A 17 11.83 -8.68 -32.73
C GLY A 17 11.38 -7.68 -31.67
N PRO A 18 10.11 -7.27 -31.65
CA PRO A 18 9.60 -6.33 -30.66
C PRO A 18 9.56 -6.96 -29.26
N ILE A 19 9.78 -6.13 -28.23
CA ILE A 19 9.66 -6.54 -26.83
C ILE A 19 8.26 -6.17 -26.32
N HIS A 20 7.56 -7.18 -25.79
CA HIS A 20 6.24 -7.02 -25.17
C HIS A 20 6.22 -7.44 -23.70
N GLN A 21 7.37 -7.88 -23.15
CA GLN A 21 7.51 -8.32 -21.78
C GLN A 21 7.82 -7.16 -20.85
N GLY A 22 7.08 -7.10 -19.74
CA GLY A 22 7.28 -6.16 -18.64
C GLY A 22 6.54 -6.66 -17.41
N ILE A 23 6.70 -5.96 -16.30
CA ILE A 23 6.08 -6.33 -15.03
C ILE A 23 5.12 -5.21 -14.61
N MET A 24 3.85 -5.57 -14.45
CA MET A 24 2.82 -4.76 -13.80
C MET A 24 2.44 -5.45 -12.50
N GLU A 25 2.90 -4.93 -11.37
CA GLU A 25 2.62 -5.53 -10.07
C GLU A 25 1.15 -5.34 -9.67
N ARG A 26 0.75 -5.98 -8.56
CA ARG A 26 -0.63 -5.95 -8.06
C ARG A 26 -1.18 -4.53 -7.97
N GLY A 27 -2.43 -4.34 -8.37
CA GLY A 27 -3.11 -3.04 -8.31
C GLY A 27 -2.55 -1.95 -9.21
N ALA A 28 -1.49 -2.21 -10.00
CA ALA A 28 -0.96 -1.24 -10.94
C ALA A 28 -1.98 -0.91 -12.04
N LYS A 29 -2.01 0.36 -12.47
CA LYS A 29 -2.98 0.89 -13.44
C LYS A 29 -2.29 1.76 -14.49
N THR A 30 -2.89 1.84 -15.67
CA THR A 30 -2.59 2.89 -16.64
C THR A 30 -3.82 3.77 -16.85
N SER A 31 -3.62 5.06 -17.02
CA SER A 31 -4.68 5.97 -17.48
C SER A 31 -4.99 5.75 -18.96
N SER A 32 -6.04 6.38 -19.46
CA SER A 32 -6.36 6.36 -20.91
C SER A 32 -5.19 6.93 -21.71
N ASP A 33 -4.95 6.36 -22.88
CA ASP A 33 -3.88 6.73 -23.84
C ASP A 33 -2.45 6.72 -23.26
N SER A 34 -2.22 5.95 -22.20
CA SER A 34 -0.86 5.77 -21.67
C SER A 34 -0.03 4.85 -22.55
N TYR A 35 1.25 5.17 -22.68
CA TYR A 35 2.22 4.34 -23.37
C TYR A 35 3.39 4.01 -22.44
N ILE A 36 3.79 2.73 -22.39
CA ILE A 36 4.95 2.25 -21.65
C ILE A 36 5.89 1.54 -22.60
N LEU A 37 7.11 2.03 -22.72
CA LEU A 37 8.15 1.37 -23.50
C LEU A 37 8.74 0.20 -22.68
N TRP A 38 8.50 -1.03 -23.14
CA TRP A 38 9.06 -2.21 -22.51
C TRP A 38 10.57 -2.41 -22.84
N PRO A 39 11.36 -3.06 -21.96
CA PRO A 39 10.97 -3.58 -20.66
C PRO A 39 10.82 -2.48 -19.61
N ALA A 40 9.82 -2.60 -18.73
CA ALA A 40 9.62 -1.71 -17.58
C ALA A 40 9.04 -2.51 -16.41
N ARG A 41 9.20 -1.97 -15.19
CA ARG A 41 8.61 -2.54 -13.97
C ARG A 41 7.76 -1.49 -13.28
N ILE A 42 6.46 -1.70 -13.24
CA ILE A 42 5.52 -0.79 -12.58
C ILE A 42 5.16 -1.38 -11.22
N GLY A 43 5.56 -0.68 -10.16
CA GLY A 43 5.40 -1.13 -8.78
C GLY A 43 3.95 -1.24 -8.34
N ALA A 44 3.73 -1.98 -7.25
CA ALA A 44 2.40 -2.27 -6.72
C ALA A 44 1.59 -0.97 -6.47
N PHE A 45 0.32 -0.99 -6.85
CA PHE A 45 -0.63 0.13 -6.68
C PHE A 45 -0.17 1.46 -7.29
N SER A 46 0.71 1.42 -8.28
CA SER A 46 1.18 2.61 -8.99
C SER A 46 0.29 2.92 -10.20
N LEU A 47 0.22 4.21 -10.57
CA LEU A 47 -0.55 4.70 -11.70
C LEU A 47 0.38 5.32 -12.73
N VAL A 48 0.24 4.90 -13.99
CA VAL A 48 0.97 5.44 -15.14
C VAL A 48 0.07 6.38 -15.93
N MET A 49 0.54 7.60 -16.18
CA MET A 49 -0.18 8.64 -16.92
C MET A 49 0.75 9.26 -17.98
N GLY A 50 0.27 9.30 -19.22
CA GLY A 50 1.03 9.84 -20.36
C GLY A 50 1.92 8.80 -21.06
N ARG A 51 2.88 9.26 -21.83
CA ARG A 51 3.69 8.45 -22.75
C ARG A 51 5.14 8.36 -22.26
N HIS A 52 5.56 7.17 -21.88
CA HIS A 52 6.90 6.92 -21.34
C HIS A 52 7.75 6.17 -22.36
N THR A 53 8.78 6.86 -22.88
CA THR A 53 9.72 6.36 -23.89
C THR A 53 11.05 5.89 -23.28
N THR A 54 11.09 5.71 -21.98
CA THR A 54 12.19 5.15 -21.21
C THR A 54 11.78 3.85 -20.52
N HIS A 55 12.70 3.18 -19.83
CA HIS A 55 12.48 1.91 -19.13
C HIS A 55 12.42 2.11 -17.62
N PRO A 56 11.31 2.63 -17.05
CA PRO A 56 11.23 2.87 -15.60
C PRO A 56 11.14 1.55 -14.82
N ASP A 57 11.79 1.55 -13.65
CA ASP A 57 11.67 0.50 -12.66
C ASP A 57 11.21 1.07 -11.32
N LEU A 58 9.96 0.78 -10.96
CA LEU A 58 9.32 1.23 -9.73
C LEU A 58 9.14 0.08 -8.73
N SER A 59 9.84 -1.05 -8.90
CA SER A 59 9.64 -2.24 -8.06
C SER A 59 9.81 -1.99 -6.56
N ASN A 60 10.69 -1.05 -6.16
CA ASN A 60 10.88 -0.63 -4.77
C ASN A 60 10.19 0.69 -4.41
N LEU A 61 9.39 1.26 -5.31
CA LEU A 61 8.65 2.49 -5.08
C LEU A 61 7.15 2.28 -5.37
N PRO A 62 6.46 1.44 -4.57
CA PRO A 62 5.04 1.18 -4.75
C PRO A 62 4.19 2.43 -4.48
N PHE A 63 2.91 2.39 -4.85
CA PHE A 63 1.96 3.51 -4.67
C PHE A 63 2.40 4.81 -5.31
N SER A 64 3.15 4.74 -6.40
CA SER A 64 3.69 5.90 -7.10
C SER A 64 2.83 6.34 -8.28
N TYR A 65 2.95 7.61 -8.66
CA TYR A 65 2.54 8.06 -9.99
C TYR A 65 3.76 8.17 -10.90
N LEU A 66 3.61 7.65 -12.10
CA LEU A 66 4.52 7.88 -13.21
C LEU A 66 3.82 8.81 -14.18
N ILE A 67 4.35 10.03 -14.36
CA ILE A 67 3.70 11.09 -15.12
C ILE A 67 4.67 11.57 -16.20
N GLU A 68 4.18 11.70 -17.42
CA GLU A 68 4.93 12.36 -18.49
C GLU A 68 4.65 13.86 -18.44
N SER A 69 5.71 14.66 -18.59
CA SER A 69 5.64 16.11 -18.75
C SER A 69 6.79 16.56 -19.64
N CYS A 70 6.47 17.19 -20.74
CA CYS A 70 7.45 17.68 -21.73
C CYS A 70 8.48 16.60 -22.12
N ASP A 71 8.01 15.46 -22.58
CA ASP A 71 8.80 14.29 -22.97
C ASP A 71 9.70 13.71 -21.86
N THR A 72 9.48 14.12 -20.62
CA THR A 72 10.23 13.65 -19.46
C THR A 72 9.35 12.82 -18.56
N THR A 73 9.85 11.64 -18.19
CA THR A 73 9.20 10.76 -17.22
C THR A 73 9.50 11.25 -15.79
N PHE A 74 8.47 11.67 -15.07
CA PHE A 74 8.53 12.02 -13.65
C PHE A 74 7.90 10.95 -12.78
N LEU A 75 8.53 10.69 -11.65
CA LEU A 75 8.07 9.77 -10.62
C LEU A 75 7.70 10.55 -9.35
N ILE A 76 6.51 10.25 -8.81
CA ILE A 76 6.01 10.82 -7.55
C ILE A 76 5.79 9.68 -6.58
N PRO A 77 6.78 9.36 -5.73
CA PRO A 77 6.73 8.20 -4.85
C PRO A 77 5.63 8.30 -3.80
N GLY A 78 4.94 7.19 -3.52
CA GLY A 78 4.01 7.06 -2.40
C GLY A 78 2.72 7.87 -2.50
N VAL A 79 2.54 8.70 -3.51
CA VAL A 79 1.40 9.64 -3.62
C VAL A 79 0.04 8.93 -3.68
N ASN A 80 0.02 7.72 -4.19
CA ASN A 80 -1.22 6.93 -4.33
C ASN A 80 -1.72 6.33 -3.00
N LEU A 81 -0.94 6.42 -1.92
CA LEU A 81 -1.35 6.06 -0.56
C LEU A 81 -2.51 6.93 -0.05
N LYS A 82 -2.61 8.16 -0.55
CA LYS A 82 -3.67 9.12 -0.20
C LYS A 82 -4.77 9.26 -1.25
N SER A 83 -4.79 8.41 -2.26
CA SER A 83 -5.78 8.48 -3.33
C SER A 83 -7.07 7.74 -2.96
N VAL A 84 -8.18 8.49 -2.95
CA VAL A 84 -9.54 7.94 -2.80
C VAL A 84 -9.78 6.80 -3.79
N GLY A 85 -9.36 6.95 -5.05
CA GLY A 85 -9.54 5.94 -6.08
C GLY A 85 -8.88 4.60 -5.74
N THR A 86 -7.68 4.62 -5.16
CA THR A 86 -6.94 3.40 -4.79
C THR A 86 -7.59 2.69 -3.60
N ILE A 87 -7.94 3.44 -2.55
CA ILE A 87 -8.60 2.88 -1.35
C ILE A 87 -9.98 2.32 -1.71
N ARG A 88 -10.79 3.09 -2.44
CA ARG A 88 -12.12 2.67 -2.91
C ARG A 88 -12.05 1.38 -3.75
N ASP A 89 -11.10 1.30 -4.67
CA ASP A 89 -10.99 0.13 -5.53
C ASP A 89 -10.57 -1.12 -4.73
N ALA A 90 -9.66 -1.00 -3.77
CA ALA A 90 -9.29 -2.10 -2.88
C ALA A 90 -10.47 -2.61 -2.06
N GLN A 91 -11.31 -1.72 -1.54
CA GLN A 91 -12.53 -2.08 -0.80
C GLN A 91 -13.62 -2.69 -1.69
N LYS A 92 -13.67 -2.29 -2.96
CA LYS A 92 -14.68 -2.72 -3.92
C LYS A 92 -14.48 -4.16 -4.41
N TRP A 93 -13.24 -4.59 -4.65
CA TRP A 93 -12.95 -5.89 -5.23
C TRP A 93 -13.47 -7.07 -4.40
N PRO A 94 -13.24 -7.16 -3.08
CA PRO A 94 -13.80 -8.24 -2.27
C PRO A 94 -15.34 -8.30 -2.32
N ARG A 95 -15.99 -7.11 -2.38
CA ARG A 95 -17.46 -6.99 -2.40
C ARG A 95 -18.08 -7.41 -3.73
N ARG A 96 -17.29 -7.42 -4.81
CA ARG A 96 -17.73 -7.80 -6.16
C ARG A 96 -17.50 -9.26 -6.50
N ASP A 97 -16.83 -10.00 -5.62
CA ASP A 97 -16.68 -11.44 -5.79
C ASP A 97 -18.02 -12.13 -5.56
N ALA A 98 -18.70 -12.40 -6.65
CA ALA A 98 -20.03 -13.04 -6.64
C ALA A 98 -19.96 -14.57 -6.80
N ARG A 99 -18.76 -15.17 -6.71
CA ARG A 99 -18.62 -16.63 -6.81
C ARG A 99 -19.26 -17.32 -5.62
N THR A 100 -20.06 -18.33 -5.92
CA THR A 100 -20.79 -19.13 -4.92
C THR A 100 -20.13 -20.48 -4.64
N ASP A 101 -19.17 -20.91 -5.46
CA ASP A 101 -18.45 -22.16 -5.27
C ASP A 101 -17.60 -22.07 -3.98
N PRO A 102 -17.78 -22.98 -3.01
CA PRO A 102 -16.96 -23.04 -1.81
C PRO A 102 -15.51 -23.47 -2.09
N HIS A 103 -15.26 -24.17 -3.20
CA HIS A 103 -13.94 -24.62 -3.61
C HIS A 103 -13.29 -23.59 -4.53
N ARG A 104 -12.64 -22.58 -3.93
CA ARG A 104 -11.91 -21.58 -4.69
C ARG A 104 -10.52 -22.10 -5.03
N LEU A 105 -10.16 -22.02 -6.31
CA LEU A 105 -8.83 -22.43 -6.79
C LEU A 105 -7.78 -21.32 -6.60
N ASP A 106 -8.20 -20.08 -6.48
CA ASP A 106 -7.34 -18.91 -6.26
C ASP A 106 -7.43 -18.44 -4.79
N GLN A 107 -6.29 -18.06 -4.25
CA GLN A 107 -6.17 -17.46 -2.92
C GLN A 107 -5.73 -16.00 -3.11
N ILE A 108 -6.59 -15.04 -2.74
CA ILE A 108 -6.33 -13.62 -2.96
C ILE A 108 -6.36 -12.86 -1.63
N ASN A 109 -5.25 -12.21 -1.30
CA ASN A 109 -5.18 -11.21 -0.26
C ASN A 109 -5.42 -9.83 -0.87
N TYR A 110 -6.45 -9.13 -0.40
CA TYR A 110 -6.84 -7.80 -0.92
C TYR A 110 -6.21 -6.64 -0.16
N ASN A 111 -5.40 -6.90 0.86
CA ASN A 111 -4.78 -5.85 1.65
C ASN A 111 -3.86 -4.97 0.80
N LEU A 112 -4.04 -3.65 0.92
CA LEU A 112 -3.14 -2.66 0.31
C LEU A 112 -1.78 -2.67 0.98
N LEU A 113 -1.78 -2.65 2.31
CA LEU A 113 -0.58 -2.76 3.14
C LEU A 113 -0.43 -4.22 3.56
N SER A 114 0.72 -4.77 3.34
CA SER A 114 1.08 -6.17 3.59
C SER A 114 2.61 -6.26 3.74
N PRO A 115 3.17 -7.34 4.27
CA PRO A 115 4.63 -7.51 4.29
C PRO A 115 5.26 -7.29 2.91
N TYR A 116 4.62 -7.76 1.83
CA TYR A 116 5.08 -7.56 0.45
C TYR A 116 5.17 -6.08 0.03
N THR A 117 4.19 -5.25 0.35
CA THR A 117 4.22 -3.83 0.00
C THR A 117 5.08 -3.01 0.96
N ILE A 118 5.07 -3.35 2.24
CA ILE A 118 5.84 -2.63 3.27
C ILE A 118 7.34 -2.88 3.13
N GLN A 119 7.79 -4.09 2.81
CA GLN A 119 9.23 -4.33 2.54
C GLN A 119 9.74 -3.46 1.38
N LYS A 120 8.91 -3.26 0.34
CA LYS A 120 9.23 -2.36 -0.77
C LYS A 120 9.25 -0.89 -0.34
N MET A 121 8.34 -0.46 0.55
CA MET A 121 8.34 0.90 1.10
C MET A 121 9.56 1.16 2.00
N LEU A 122 9.99 0.17 2.79
CA LEU A 122 11.22 0.25 3.59
C LEU A 122 12.44 0.47 2.67
N ASN A 123 12.56 -0.33 1.60
CA ASN A 123 13.58 -0.16 0.58
C ASN A 123 13.46 1.20 -0.12
N GLY A 124 12.24 1.57 -0.51
CA GLY A 124 11.95 2.85 -1.18
C GLY A 124 12.33 4.07 -0.33
N ARG A 125 11.99 4.05 0.96
CA ARG A 125 12.41 5.09 1.91
C ARG A 125 13.94 5.21 1.96
N THR A 126 14.64 4.09 2.04
CA THR A 126 16.11 4.07 2.02
C THR A 126 16.65 4.65 0.71
N ILE A 127 16.14 4.22 -0.45
CA ILE A 127 16.51 4.73 -1.77
C ILE A 127 16.31 6.25 -1.84
N LEU A 128 15.14 6.77 -1.46
CA LEU A 128 14.85 8.20 -1.52
C LEU A 128 15.75 9.01 -0.57
N THR A 129 16.04 8.48 0.61
CA THR A 129 16.95 9.11 1.57
C THR A 129 18.38 9.15 1.03
N GLU A 130 18.86 8.07 0.42
CA GLU A 130 20.18 8.00 -0.19
C GLU A 130 20.30 8.93 -1.41
N LEU A 131 19.29 8.99 -2.27
CA LEU A 131 19.26 9.95 -3.38
C LEU A 131 19.44 11.39 -2.89
N ARG A 132 18.75 11.76 -1.81
CA ARG A 132 18.88 13.08 -1.19
C ARG A 132 20.26 13.31 -0.59
N ARG A 133 20.85 12.29 0.03
CA ARG A 133 22.19 12.37 0.64
C ARG A 133 23.27 12.53 -0.43
N VAL A 134 23.21 11.73 -1.51
CA VAL A 134 24.26 11.68 -2.55
C VAL A 134 24.20 12.90 -3.48
N ALA A 135 23.01 13.25 -3.97
CA ALA A 135 22.82 14.38 -4.88
C ALA A 135 22.75 15.75 -4.18
N GLY A 136 22.69 15.76 -2.84
CA GLY A 136 22.59 16.95 -2.02
C GLY A 136 21.15 17.40 -1.73
N ALA A 137 20.93 17.90 -0.53
CA ALA A 137 19.60 18.28 -0.04
C ALA A 137 18.99 19.49 -0.78
N THR A 138 19.81 20.28 -1.49
CA THR A 138 19.44 21.46 -2.27
C THR A 138 19.11 21.15 -3.73
N SER A 139 19.33 19.90 -4.20
CA SER A 139 18.98 19.51 -5.55
C SER A 139 17.46 19.65 -5.77
N GLU A 140 17.05 20.24 -6.90
CA GLU A 140 15.65 20.39 -7.26
C GLU A 140 15.08 19.14 -7.92
N ILE A 141 15.92 18.36 -8.60
CA ILE A 141 15.56 17.15 -9.35
C ILE A 141 16.57 16.05 -9.07
N TYR A 142 16.06 14.88 -8.77
CA TYR A 142 16.82 13.65 -8.57
C TYR A 142 16.57 12.69 -9.73
N SER A 143 17.55 11.88 -10.10
CA SER A 143 17.40 10.82 -11.11
C SER A 143 17.33 9.47 -10.41
N TYR A 144 16.33 8.69 -10.75
CA TYR A 144 16.18 7.32 -10.26
C TYR A 144 15.77 6.40 -11.41
N GLN A 145 16.59 5.39 -11.69
CA GLN A 145 16.40 4.55 -12.86
C GLN A 145 16.25 5.45 -14.13
N SER A 146 15.24 5.25 -14.92
CA SER A 146 14.96 6.07 -16.10
C SER A 146 13.94 7.19 -15.86
N ALA A 147 13.73 7.60 -14.61
CA ALA A 147 12.76 8.64 -14.24
C ALA A 147 13.41 9.79 -13.45
N LYS A 148 12.74 10.93 -13.40
CA LYS A 148 13.10 12.10 -12.61
C LYS A 148 12.16 12.24 -11.40
N ILE A 149 12.69 12.68 -10.27
CA ILE A 149 11.92 12.93 -9.04
C ILE A 149 12.16 14.38 -8.63
N LYS A 150 11.10 15.20 -8.53
CA LYS A 150 11.22 16.58 -8.00
C LYS A 150 11.52 16.52 -6.50
N ALA A 151 12.28 17.47 -5.98
CA ALA A 151 12.66 17.54 -4.57
C ALA A 151 11.45 17.51 -3.61
N SER A 152 10.37 18.21 -3.97
CA SER A 152 9.11 18.18 -3.21
C SER A 152 8.46 16.79 -3.20
N SER A 153 8.47 16.10 -4.34
CA SER A 153 7.92 14.74 -4.48
C SER A 153 8.77 13.71 -3.71
N LEU A 154 10.08 13.87 -3.72
CA LEU A 154 10.99 13.01 -2.96
C LEU A 154 10.73 13.10 -1.46
N ARG A 155 10.66 14.35 -0.91
CA ARG A 155 10.38 14.56 0.53
C ARG A 155 9.01 14.01 0.93
N LYS A 156 7.98 14.28 0.13
CA LYS A 156 6.62 13.74 0.37
C LYS A 156 6.60 12.22 0.27
N GLY A 157 7.35 11.63 -0.67
CA GLY A 157 7.45 10.18 -0.82
C GLY A 157 8.05 9.49 0.40
N ILE A 158 9.14 10.04 0.97
CA ILE A 158 9.72 9.56 2.24
C ILE A 158 8.65 9.60 3.33
N HIS A 159 7.98 10.73 3.51
CA HIS A 159 6.96 10.94 4.53
C HIS A 159 5.78 9.98 4.37
N PHE A 160 5.23 9.80 3.17
CA PHE A 160 4.12 8.86 2.95
C PHE A 160 4.52 7.41 3.21
N TYR A 161 5.74 7.01 2.86
CA TYR A 161 6.23 5.68 3.21
C TYR A 161 6.38 5.51 4.72
N GLU A 162 6.89 6.49 5.44
CA GLU A 162 6.96 6.46 6.90
C GLU A 162 5.58 6.32 7.54
N LEU A 163 4.59 7.11 7.11
CA LEU A 163 3.20 6.99 7.58
C LEU A 163 2.62 5.59 7.34
N ALA A 164 2.83 5.03 6.14
CA ALA A 164 2.33 3.70 5.79
C ALA A 164 3.02 2.58 6.59
N ILE A 165 4.33 2.69 6.83
CA ILE A 165 5.10 1.76 7.66
C ILE A 165 4.60 1.81 9.11
N HIS A 166 4.48 3.01 9.69
CA HIS A 166 3.94 3.18 11.05
C HIS A 166 2.51 2.63 11.17
N LYS A 167 1.65 2.93 10.18
CA LYS A 167 0.27 2.40 10.16
C LYS A 167 0.25 0.88 10.12
N PHE A 168 1.06 0.25 9.26
CA PHE A 168 1.06 -1.21 9.11
C PHE A 168 1.63 -1.91 10.35
N LEU A 169 2.84 -1.54 10.79
CA LEU A 169 3.49 -2.13 11.95
C LEU A 169 2.65 -1.92 13.22
N GLY A 170 2.07 -0.72 13.34
CA GLY A 170 1.16 -0.41 14.43
C GLY A 170 -0.12 -1.22 14.38
N ASN A 171 -0.78 -1.39 13.22
CA ASN A 171 -1.97 -2.25 13.10
C ASN A 171 -1.69 -3.68 13.56
N SER A 172 -0.52 -4.24 13.19
CA SER A 172 -0.11 -5.58 13.59
C SER A 172 0.11 -5.68 15.12
N LEU A 173 0.74 -4.65 15.71
CA LEU A 173 0.92 -4.53 17.17
C LEU A 173 -0.42 -4.40 17.89
N ILE A 174 -1.29 -3.46 17.47
CA ILE A 174 -2.61 -3.20 18.06
C ILE A 174 -3.44 -4.48 18.10
N LYS A 175 -3.47 -5.23 16.99
CA LYS A 175 -4.20 -6.49 16.90
C LYS A 175 -3.73 -7.54 17.93
N ARG A 176 -2.46 -7.48 18.36
CA ARG A 176 -1.94 -8.35 19.43
C ARG A 176 -2.29 -7.83 20.83
N LEU A 177 -2.40 -6.51 20.98
CA LEU A 177 -2.81 -5.89 22.23
C LEU A 177 -4.32 -5.94 22.48
N GLU A 178 -5.14 -6.06 21.43
CA GLU A 178 -6.57 -6.29 21.54
C GLU A 178 -6.84 -7.61 22.28
N GLY A 179 -7.67 -7.57 23.31
CA GLY A 179 -8.07 -8.76 24.07
C GLY A 179 -7.02 -9.28 25.06
N ILE A 180 -5.86 -8.60 25.23
CA ILE A 180 -4.91 -8.92 26.29
C ILE A 180 -5.30 -8.12 27.54
N ASP A 181 -5.34 -8.79 28.68
CA ASP A 181 -5.43 -8.10 29.96
C ASP A 181 -4.05 -7.55 30.34
N CYS A 182 -3.87 -6.24 30.22
CA CYS A 182 -2.61 -5.56 30.53
C CYS A 182 -2.38 -5.47 32.05
N THR A 183 -2.25 -6.62 32.72
CA THR A 183 -2.05 -6.68 34.18
C THR A 183 -0.59 -6.48 34.59
N SER A 184 0.35 -6.88 33.72
CA SER A 184 1.78 -6.63 33.88
C SER A 184 2.48 -6.54 32.53
N ILE A 185 3.69 -5.96 32.51
CA ILE A 185 4.49 -5.86 31.27
C ILE A 185 4.93 -7.23 30.76
N GLU A 186 5.12 -8.19 31.66
CA GLU A 186 5.49 -9.56 31.30
C GLU A 186 4.38 -10.26 30.52
N VAL A 187 3.12 -10.06 30.92
CA VAL A 187 1.95 -10.58 30.19
C VAL A 187 1.90 -9.98 28.78
N VAL A 188 2.18 -8.69 28.65
CA VAL A 188 2.22 -8.02 27.35
C VAL A 188 3.35 -8.57 26.49
N ARG A 189 4.58 -8.68 27.02
CA ARG A 189 5.75 -9.27 26.33
C ARG A 189 5.45 -10.67 25.83
N GLN A 190 4.87 -11.52 26.67
CA GLN A 190 4.51 -12.89 26.33
C GLN A 190 3.48 -12.93 25.18
N ALA A 191 2.49 -12.05 25.21
CA ALA A 191 1.46 -11.97 24.18
C ALA A 191 1.99 -11.45 22.83
N LEU A 192 3.01 -10.59 22.86
CA LEU A 192 3.70 -10.10 21.67
C LEU A 192 4.61 -11.15 21.04
N HIS A 193 5.06 -12.17 21.76
CA HIS A 193 5.96 -13.18 21.21
C HIS A 193 5.31 -13.93 20.02
N PRO A 194 5.97 -14.07 18.86
CA PRO A 194 5.46 -14.85 17.73
C PRO A 194 5.19 -16.31 18.11
N ARG A 195 4.09 -16.86 17.62
CA ARG A 195 3.69 -18.26 17.87
C ARG A 195 4.27 -19.24 16.86
N THR A 196 4.87 -18.73 15.78
CA THR A 196 5.45 -19.51 14.70
C THR A 196 6.75 -18.88 14.25
N SER A 197 7.65 -19.69 13.72
CA SER A 197 8.88 -19.25 13.03
C SER A 197 8.66 -18.97 11.54
N ILE A 198 7.45 -19.23 11.00
CA ILE A 198 7.11 -18.91 9.62
C ILE A 198 6.77 -17.42 9.54
N GLY A 199 7.30 -16.76 8.50
CA GLY A 199 7.02 -15.35 8.25
C GLY A 199 8.27 -14.47 8.15
N HIS A 200 9.40 -14.91 8.70
CA HIS A 200 10.65 -14.18 8.60
C HIS A 200 11.11 -13.95 7.16
N GLY A 201 11.95 -12.92 6.94
CA GLY A 201 12.57 -12.61 5.66
C GLY A 201 11.63 -11.98 4.64
N ASP A 202 11.89 -12.24 3.35
CA ASP A 202 11.16 -11.63 2.25
C ASP A 202 9.78 -12.26 2.04
N TRP A 203 8.85 -11.44 1.53
CA TRP A 203 7.53 -11.87 1.11
C TRP A 203 7.34 -11.65 -0.39
N VAL A 204 6.51 -12.49 -1.01
CA VAL A 204 6.19 -12.47 -2.44
C VAL A 204 4.69 -12.39 -2.69
N ASP A 205 4.35 -11.94 -3.90
CA ASP A 205 2.98 -11.94 -4.43
C ASP A 205 2.90 -12.95 -5.58
N LEU A 206 2.15 -14.02 -5.39
CA LEU A 206 1.86 -15.06 -6.38
C LEU A 206 0.52 -14.78 -7.05
N SER A 207 0.45 -13.69 -7.82
CA SER A 207 -0.77 -13.27 -8.55
C SER A 207 -2.01 -13.12 -7.65
N GLY A 208 -1.82 -12.71 -6.40
CA GLY A 208 -2.87 -12.48 -5.41
C GLY A 208 -2.59 -13.07 -4.04
N LEU A 209 -2.03 -14.28 -3.97
CA LEU A 209 -1.56 -14.86 -2.72
C LEU A 209 -0.28 -14.15 -2.25
N ILE A 210 -0.34 -13.51 -1.10
CA ILE A 210 0.83 -12.93 -0.44
C ILE A 210 1.33 -13.92 0.60
N ALA A 211 2.59 -14.34 0.47
CA ALA A 211 3.16 -15.38 1.33
C ALA A 211 4.65 -15.14 1.61
N PRO A 212 5.20 -15.72 2.68
CA PRO A 212 6.64 -15.75 2.92
C PRO A 212 7.37 -16.45 1.77
N LYS A 213 8.40 -15.81 1.24
CA LYS A 213 9.18 -16.34 0.10
C LYS A 213 9.81 -17.69 0.40
N ALA A 214 10.25 -17.92 1.63
CA ALA A 214 10.84 -19.19 2.04
C ALA A 214 9.85 -20.35 1.86
N GLU A 215 8.60 -20.18 2.28
CA GLU A 215 7.56 -21.21 2.16
C GLU A 215 7.20 -21.48 0.68
N VAL A 216 7.19 -20.44 -0.15
CA VAL A 216 6.97 -20.60 -1.60
C VAL A 216 8.11 -21.39 -2.23
N LEU A 217 9.37 -21.12 -1.85
CA LEU A 217 10.53 -21.88 -2.34
C LEU A 217 10.48 -23.34 -1.88
N CYS A 218 10.04 -23.61 -0.64
CA CYS A 218 9.82 -24.97 -0.16
C CYS A 218 8.76 -25.72 -1.01
N ILE A 219 7.66 -25.05 -1.38
CA ILE A 219 6.64 -25.65 -2.27
C ILE A 219 7.24 -25.95 -3.64
N ILE A 220 8.04 -25.06 -4.21
CA ILE A 220 8.72 -25.28 -5.50
C ILE A 220 9.66 -26.49 -5.40
N GLU A 221 10.47 -26.57 -4.36
CA GLU A 221 11.34 -27.72 -4.10
C GLU A 221 10.55 -29.02 -3.95
N ASP A 222 9.42 -29.00 -3.23
CA ASP A 222 8.55 -30.15 -3.07
C ASP A 222 7.98 -30.65 -4.42
N ILE A 223 7.69 -29.74 -5.35
CA ILE A 223 7.27 -30.09 -6.72
C ILE A 223 8.46 -30.69 -7.51
N GLU A 224 9.64 -30.07 -7.45
CA GLU A 224 10.84 -30.54 -8.17
C GLU A 224 11.26 -31.94 -7.69
N MET A 225 11.15 -32.19 -6.39
CA MET A 225 11.47 -33.48 -5.75
C MET A 225 10.32 -34.50 -5.83
N ARG A 226 9.22 -34.17 -6.53
CA ARG A 226 8.01 -35.00 -6.62
C ARG A 226 7.38 -35.38 -5.28
N ARG A 227 7.50 -34.50 -4.29
CA ARG A 227 6.78 -34.62 -3.03
C ARG A 227 5.35 -34.07 -3.15
N ILE A 228 5.12 -33.22 -4.11
CA ILE A 228 3.80 -32.76 -4.56
C ILE A 228 3.62 -33.23 -6.00
N GLU A 229 2.72 -34.18 -6.22
CA GLU A 229 2.44 -34.76 -7.55
C GLU A 229 1.03 -34.41 -8.08
N ALA A 230 0.12 -33.99 -7.19
CA ALA A 230 -1.24 -33.62 -7.55
C ALA A 230 -1.51 -32.12 -7.38
N ILE A 231 -2.33 -31.54 -8.27
CA ILE A 231 -2.78 -30.14 -8.14
C ILE A 231 -3.51 -29.89 -6.84
N SER A 232 -4.29 -30.88 -6.35
CA SER A 232 -4.99 -30.79 -5.08
C SER A 232 -4.06 -30.62 -3.87
N GLU A 233 -2.90 -31.28 -3.88
CA GLU A 233 -1.87 -31.14 -2.82
C GLU A 233 -1.24 -29.75 -2.87
N LEU A 234 -0.89 -29.27 -4.06
CA LEU A 234 -0.40 -27.89 -4.25
C LEU A 234 -1.42 -26.88 -3.75
N GLN A 235 -2.69 -27.05 -4.12
CA GLN A 235 -3.76 -26.15 -3.72
C GLN A 235 -3.95 -26.13 -2.19
N GLN A 236 -3.85 -27.29 -1.53
CA GLN A 236 -3.90 -27.37 -0.07
C GLN A 236 -2.78 -26.54 0.55
N ARG A 237 -1.55 -26.68 0.09
CA ARG A 237 -0.39 -25.93 0.60
C ARG A 237 -0.57 -24.41 0.41
N LEU A 238 -1.06 -23.97 -0.74
CA LEU A 238 -1.35 -22.54 -0.99
C LEU A 238 -2.50 -22.03 -0.13
N THR A 239 -3.53 -22.85 0.10
CA THR A 239 -4.64 -22.53 1.00
C THR A 239 -4.16 -22.38 2.44
N ASP A 240 -3.30 -23.28 2.91
CA ASP A 240 -2.72 -23.23 4.26
C ASP A 240 -1.90 -21.95 4.47
N LEU A 241 -1.10 -21.52 3.49
CA LEU A 241 -0.40 -20.23 3.53
C LEU A 241 -1.36 -19.05 3.65
N HIS A 242 -2.48 -19.09 2.92
CA HIS A 242 -3.48 -18.03 2.96
C HIS A 242 -4.23 -17.97 4.30
N LEU A 243 -4.62 -19.12 4.85
CA LEU A 243 -5.35 -19.21 6.12
C LEU A 243 -4.51 -18.71 7.30
N HIS A 244 -3.20 -18.97 7.29
CA HIS A 244 -2.29 -18.57 8.35
C HIS A 244 -1.62 -17.19 8.09
N TYR A 245 -2.04 -16.46 7.06
CA TYR A 245 -1.45 -15.20 6.64
C TYR A 245 -1.19 -14.24 7.80
N TYR A 246 -2.18 -13.96 8.66
CA TYR A 246 -2.04 -12.99 9.74
C TYR A 246 -1.13 -13.43 10.89
N GLU A 247 -0.93 -14.73 11.05
CA GLU A 247 0.02 -15.26 12.01
C GLU A 247 1.46 -15.10 11.50
N TYR A 248 1.67 -15.39 10.22
CA TYR A 248 2.97 -15.17 9.56
C TYR A 248 3.28 -13.68 9.39
N GLU A 249 2.27 -12.86 9.09
CA GLU A 249 2.41 -11.39 9.04
C GLU A 249 2.90 -10.85 10.38
N TRP A 250 2.38 -11.36 11.52
CA TRP A 250 2.85 -10.92 12.82
C TRP A 250 4.32 -11.28 13.07
N THR A 251 4.75 -12.49 12.73
CA THR A 251 6.17 -12.87 12.84
C THR A 251 7.06 -11.89 12.07
N TRP A 252 6.67 -11.55 10.84
CA TRP A 252 7.38 -10.55 10.05
C TRP A 252 7.34 -9.15 10.68
N ALA A 253 6.18 -8.71 11.12
CA ALA A 253 6.00 -7.39 11.73
C ALA A 253 6.78 -7.26 13.03
N TYR A 254 6.87 -8.32 13.82
CA TYR A 254 7.67 -8.38 15.04
C TYR A 254 9.15 -8.08 14.76
N ASP A 255 9.74 -8.72 13.74
CA ASP A 255 11.11 -8.44 13.33
C ASP A 255 11.26 -6.99 12.84
N LYS A 256 10.33 -6.53 12.00
CA LYS A 256 10.41 -5.18 11.42
C LYS A 256 10.17 -4.07 12.44
N ILE A 257 9.38 -4.29 13.48
CA ILE A 257 9.25 -3.37 14.62
C ILE A 257 10.61 -3.21 15.30
N GLN A 258 11.28 -4.32 15.59
CA GLN A 258 12.60 -4.28 16.24
C GLN A 258 13.64 -3.57 15.36
N GLU A 259 13.72 -3.93 14.08
CA GLU A 259 14.66 -3.34 13.13
C GLU A 259 14.39 -1.84 12.89
N PHE A 260 13.12 -1.46 12.66
CA PHE A 260 12.76 -0.12 12.24
C PHE A 260 12.81 0.91 13.38
N TYR A 261 12.42 0.51 14.60
CA TYR A 261 12.43 1.37 15.76
C TYR A 261 13.68 1.21 16.64
N GLY A 262 14.49 0.20 16.40
CA GLY A 262 15.70 -0.08 17.19
C GLY A 262 15.38 -0.51 18.63
N ILE A 263 14.31 -1.28 18.82
CA ILE A 263 13.85 -1.76 20.13
C ILE A 263 13.88 -3.28 20.20
N ASP A 264 14.12 -3.83 21.39
CA ASP A 264 13.99 -5.26 21.66
C ASP A 264 12.60 -5.53 22.26
N LEU A 265 11.73 -6.22 21.51
CA LEU A 265 10.38 -6.53 21.97
C LEU A 265 10.35 -7.56 23.11
N THR A 266 11.44 -8.29 23.34
CA THR A 266 11.54 -9.20 24.50
C THR A 266 11.72 -8.45 25.83
N GLU A 267 12.30 -7.24 25.76
CA GLU A 267 12.57 -6.37 26.91
C GLU A 267 11.79 -5.04 26.83
N VAL A 268 10.81 -4.96 25.93
CA VAL A 268 10.06 -3.71 25.68
C VAL A 268 9.39 -3.19 26.94
N THR A 269 9.44 -1.87 27.16
CA THR A 269 8.77 -1.20 28.27
C THR A 269 7.37 -0.72 27.88
N ALA A 270 6.54 -0.42 28.87
CA ALA A 270 5.21 0.12 28.63
C ALA A 270 5.25 1.50 27.93
N GLU A 271 6.28 2.31 28.24
CA GLU A 271 6.51 3.59 27.59
C GLU A 271 6.81 3.40 26.10
N GLN A 272 7.68 2.45 25.74
CA GLN A 272 8.01 2.16 24.34
C GLN A 272 6.80 1.66 23.58
N ILE A 273 5.99 0.77 24.16
CA ILE A 273 4.74 0.32 23.52
C ILE A 273 3.78 1.49 23.31
N ALA A 274 3.64 2.37 24.33
CA ALA A 274 2.79 3.53 24.23
C ALA A 274 3.26 4.52 23.14
N GLU A 275 4.57 4.70 22.97
CA GLU A 275 5.11 5.49 21.86
C GLU A 275 4.76 4.88 20.51
N LEU A 276 4.82 3.54 20.35
CA LEU A 276 4.42 2.85 19.14
C LEU A 276 2.93 3.04 18.84
N VAL A 277 2.07 2.93 19.85
CA VAL A 277 0.62 3.18 19.75
C VAL A 277 0.35 4.63 19.31
N GLU A 278 1.04 5.60 19.88
CA GLU A 278 0.87 7.01 19.53
C GLU A 278 1.35 7.31 18.11
N ARG A 279 2.48 6.74 17.69
CA ARG A 279 2.99 6.85 16.30
C ARG A 279 2.00 6.24 15.31
N TRP A 280 1.44 5.08 15.64
CA TRP A 280 0.39 4.46 14.84
C TRP A 280 -0.83 5.36 14.71
N ARG A 281 -1.37 5.84 15.84
CA ARG A 281 -2.56 6.70 15.87
C ARG A 281 -2.36 7.95 15.01
N SER A 282 -1.27 8.65 15.22
CA SER A 282 -0.94 9.86 14.47
C SER A 282 -0.84 9.59 12.97
N SER A 283 -0.19 8.49 12.58
CA SER A 283 0.01 8.13 11.18
C SER A 283 -1.28 7.71 10.47
N VAL A 284 -2.16 6.97 11.16
CA VAL A 284 -3.48 6.60 10.62
C VAL A 284 -4.32 7.84 10.39
N VAL A 285 -4.42 8.71 11.41
CA VAL A 285 -5.20 9.95 11.34
C VAL A 285 -4.67 10.88 10.24
N GLU A 286 -3.36 11.01 10.09
CA GLU A 286 -2.77 11.85 9.05
C GLU A 286 -3.07 11.33 7.66
N LEU A 287 -2.93 10.01 7.40
CA LEU A 287 -3.29 9.41 6.12
C LEU A 287 -4.78 9.58 5.79
N ASP A 288 -5.66 9.45 6.77
CA ASP A 288 -7.09 9.62 6.55
C ASP A 288 -7.46 11.11 6.28
N ARG A 289 -6.77 12.07 6.92
CA ARG A 289 -6.89 13.49 6.60
C ARG A 289 -6.44 13.80 5.17
N GLU A 290 -5.38 13.16 4.70
CA GLU A 290 -4.93 13.27 3.31
C GLU A 290 -5.96 12.68 2.33
N LEU A 291 -6.63 11.57 2.68
CA LEU A 291 -7.75 11.01 1.91
C LEU A 291 -8.96 11.95 1.89
N TYR A 292 -9.29 12.55 3.03
CA TYR A 292 -10.36 13.55 3.13
C TYR A 292 -10.07 14.75 2.22
N ALA A 293 -8.83 15.24 2.23
CA ALA A 293 -8.41 16.34 1.36
C ALA A 293 -8.43 15.96 -0.14
N ASP A 294 -8.14 14.69 -0.47
CA ASP A 294 -8.25 14.18 -1.85
C ASP A 294 -9.71 14.08 -2.29
N ALA A 295 -10.59 13.57 -1.43
CA ALA A 295 -12.03 13.50 -1.70
C ALA A 295 -12.64 14.90 -1.98
N LYS A 296 -12.19 15.92 -1.27
CA LYS A 296 -12.67 17.30 -1.44
C LYS A 296 -12.43 17.85 -2.84
N LYS A 297 -11.42 17.37 -3.56
CA LYS A 297 -11.14 17.81 -4.94
C LYS A 297 -12.26 17.45 -5.91
N GLU A 298 -13.02 16.39 -5.66
CA GLU A 298 -14.15 15.98 -6.49
C GLU A 298 -15.37 16.91 -6.37
N PHE A 299 -15.34 17.85 -5.40
CA PHE A 299 -16.35 18.87 -5.14
C PHE A 299 -15.83 20.30 -5.42
N SER A 300 -14.76 20.42 -6.19
CA SER A 300 -14.21 21.73 -6.60
C SER A 300 -14.96 22.33 -7.77
N LEU A 301 -14.80 23.64 -7.98
CA LEU A 301 -15.41 24.36 -9.12
C LEU A 301 -15.10 23.70 -10.48
N SER A 302 -13.91 23.14 -10.65
CA SER A 302 -13.56 22.42 -11.89
C SER A 302 -14.38 21.14 -12.10
N ALA A 303 -14.83 20.49 -11.01
CA ALA A 303 -15.70 19.33 -11.09
C ALA A 303 -17.14 19.68 -11.47
N MET A 304 -17.55 20.94 -11.29
CA MET A 304 -18.87 21.46 -11.63
C MET A 304 -19.01 21.87 -13.10
N THR A 305 -17.92 21.78 -13.89
CA THR A 305 -17.95 22.13 -15.31
C THR A 305 -18.98 21.30 -16.06
N GLY A 306 -19.91 21.96 -16.75
CA GLY A 306 -20.99 21.32 -17.51
C GLY A 306 -22.29 21.11 -16.73
N PHE A 307 -22.30 21.38 -15.44
CA PHE A 307 -23.53 21.46 -14.65
C PHE A 307 -24.14 22.87 -14.77
N GLY A 308 -25.45 22.96 -14.81
CA GLY A 308 -26.17 24.23 -14.90
C GLY A 308 -25.72 25.13 -16.06
N ALA A 309 -25.46 24.55 -17.24
CA ALA A 309 -24.76 25.19 -18.36
C ALA A 309 -25.36 26.52 -18.85
N ASP A 310 -26.67 26.69 -18.67
CA ASP A 310 -27.42 27.89 -19.09
C ASP A 310 -27.68 28.87 -17.94
N GLY A 311 -27.08 28.64 -16.76
CA GLY A 311 -27.27 29.43 -15.55
C GLY A 311 -26.02 30.13 -15.06
N ASP A 312 -26.18 30.85 -13.95
CA ASP A 312 -25.07 31.41 -13.18
C ASP A 312 -24.39 30.37 -12.25
N GLU A 313 -23.38 30.80 -11.50
CA GLU A 313 -22.66 29.93 -10.56
C GLU A 313 -23.57 29.27 -9.50
N ARG A 314 -24.70 29.90 -9.14
CA ARG A 314 -25.64 29.38 -8.17
C ARG A 314 -26.46 28.22 -8.78
N VAL A 315 -26.92 28.38 -10.01
CA VAL A 315 -27.59 27.30 -10.76
C VAL A 315 -26.68 26.15 -11.02
N GLN A 316 -25.40 26.42 -11.35
CA GLN A 316 -24.39 25.40 -11.53
C GLN A 316 -24.13 24.60 -10.24
N ALA A 317 -24.01 25.29 -9.11
CA ALA A 317 -23.79 24.63 -7.81
C ALA A 317 -25.01 23.78 -7.39
N GLN A 318 -26.22 24.28 -7.62
CA GLN A 318 -27.47 23.57 -7.31
C GLN A 318 -27.60 22.30 -8.16
N ASP A 319 -27.40 22.40 -9.47
CA ASP A 319 -27.47 21.25 -10.39
C ASP A 319 -26.43 20.19 -10.05
N PHE A 320 -25.20 20.64 -9.71
CA PHE A 320 -24.15 19.74 -9.25
C PHE A 320 -24.54 19.02 -7.96
N GLU A 321 -25.09 19.73 -6.97
CA GLU A 321 -25.49 19.14 -5.69
C GLU A 321 -26.65 18.16 -5.86
N GLU A 322 -27.63 18.45 -6.73
CA GLU A 322 -28.73 17.54 -7.03
C GLU A 322 -28.25 16.22 -7.65
N VAL A 323 -27.21 16.24 -8.48
CA VAL A 323 -26.69 15.06 -9.19
C VAL A 323 -25.61 14.33 -8.38
N ARG A 324 -24.69 15.07 -7.74
CA ARG A 324 -23.51 14.50 -7.06
C ARG A 324 -23.66 14.42 -5.55
N GLY A 325 -24.65 15.11 -5.00
CA GLY A 325 -24.81 15.27 -3.56
C GLY A 325 -23.86 16.31 -2.96
N ASP A 326 -24.09 16.61 -1.69
CA ASP A 326 -23.22 17.46 -0.89
C ASP A 326 -22.02 16.70 -0.34
N PHE A 327 -20.87 17.40 -0.21
CA PHE A 327 -19.61 16.82 0.26
C PHE A 327 -19.73 16.25 1.68
N ASP A 328 -20.31 17.03 2.62
CA ASP A 328 -20.40 16.66 4.02
C ASP A 328 -21.41 15.51 4.27
N SER A 329 -22.39 15.36 3.38
CA SER A 329 -23.37 14.26 3.40
C SER A 329 -22.87 12.99 2.72
N ASN A 330 -21.79 13.07 1.94
CA ASN A 330 -21.28 11.95 1.17
C ASN A 330 -20.87 10.78 2.07
N THR A 331 -21.38 9.59 1.77
CA THR A 331 -21.17 8.39 2.60
C THR A 331 -19.70 7.98 2.75
N TYR A 332 -18.90 8.17 1.69
CA TYR A 332 -17.48 7.87 1.74
C TYR A 332 -16.72 8.88 2.62
N VAL A 333 -17.04 10.17 2.51
CA VAL A 333 -16.47 11.22 3.36
C VAL A 333 -16.79 10.96 4.83
N LYS A 334 -18.07 10.64 5.13
CA LYS A 334 -18.48 10.25 6.49
C LYS A 334 -17.70 9.03 7.00
N SER A 335 -17.47 8.04 6.15
CA SER A 335 -16.70 6.85 6.55
C SER A 335 -15.23 7.17 6.89
N ILE A 336 -14.61 8.15 6.21
CA ILE A 336 -13.26 8.62 6.54
C ILE A 336 -13.26 9.30 7.93
N LEU A 337 -14.20 10.20 8.18
CA LEU A 337 -14.30 10.89 9.47
C LEU A 337 -14.57 9.92 10.61
N GLN A 338 -15.49 8.98 10.41
CA GLN A 338 -15.77 7.93 11.38
C GLN A 338 -14.52 7.08 11.68
N HIS A 339 -13.76 6.70 10.65
CA HIS A 339 -12.52 5.94 10.84
C HIS A 339 -11.47 6.72 11.63
N ILE A 340 -11.35 8.05 11.42
CA ILE A 340 -10.48 8.92 12.23
C ILE A 340 -10.89 8.89 13.71
N GLU A 341 -12.19 9.02 13.99
CA GLU A 341 -12.72 8.99 15.36
C GLU A 341 -12.49 7.63 16.01
N GLU A 342 -12.82 6.54 15.33
CA GLU A 342 -12.62 5.16 15.83
C GLU A 342 -11.15 4.86 16.14
N LYS A 343 -10.22 5.26 15.25
CA LYS A 343 -8.80 5.00 15.46
C LYS A 343 -8.19 5.90 16.54
N SER A 344 -8.67 7.12 16.65
CA SER A 344 -8.29 8.02 17.75
C SER A 344 -8.74 7.46 19.12
N ALA A 345 -10.01 7.04 19.22
CA ALA A 345 -10.56 6.46 20.44
C ALA A 345 -9.86 5.14 20.83
N LEU A 346 -9.61 4.24 19.87
CA LEU A 346 -8.87 3.01 20.13
C LEU A 346 -7.46 3.28 20.64
N GLY A 347 -6.77 4.26 20.05
CA GLY A 347 -5.45 4.67 20.53
C GLY A 347 -5.47 5.18 21.97
N GLU A 348 -6.44 6.02 22.31
CA GLU A 348 -6.63 6.54 23.68
C GLU A 348 -6.96 5.43 24.69
N GLU A 349 -7.83 4.49 24.30
CA GLU A 349 -8.15 3.33 25.13
C GLU A 349 -6.90 2.51 25.45
N LEU A 350 -6.10 2.17 24.44
CA LEU A 350 -4.89 1.37 24.60
C LEU A 350 -3.83 2.10 25.44
N LEU A 351 -3.65 3.41 25.23
CA LEU A 351 -2.77 4.22 26.06
C LEU A 351 -3.23 4.25 27.52
N GLY A 352 -4.55 4.32 27.76
CA GLY A 352 -5.14 4.22 29.11
C GLY A 352 -4.88 2.85 29.76
N ARG A 353 -4.96 1.75 29.01
CA ARG A 353 -4.67 0.40 29.50
C ARG A 353 -3.20 0.17 29.81
N LEU A 354 -2.29 0.84 29.11
CA LEU A 354 -0.85 0.77 29.34
C LEU A 354 -0.38 1.72 30.46
N ALA A 355 -1.14 2.75 30.81
CA ALA A 355 -0.75 3.75 31.79
C ALA A 355 -0.38 3.18 33.17
N PRO A 356 -1.10 2.18 33.74
CA PRO A 356 -0.73 1.58 35.01
C PRO A 356 0.57 0.78 35.00
N LEU A 357 1.09 0.42 33.82
CA LEU A 357 2.31 -0.38 33.64
C LEU A 357 3.57 0.48 33.47
N ARG A 358 3.40 1.80 33.36
CA ARG A 358 4.49 2.78 33.16
C ARG A 358 5.25 3.09 34.40
#